data_d4b6bd5dc0a2df96b294a8e30f28dd1f
#
_entry.id   d4b6bd5dc0a2df96b294a8e30f28dd1f
#
_cell.length_a   1.000
_cell.length_b   1.000
_cell.length_c   1.000
_cell.angle_alpha   90.00
_cell.angle_beta   90.00
_cell.angle_gamma   90.00
#
_symmetry.space_group_name_H-M   'P 1'
#
loop_
_entity.id
_entity.type
_entity.pdbx_description
1 polymer ?
#
loop_
_entity_poly.entity_id
_entity_poly.type
_entity_poly.pdbx_seq_one_letter_code
_entity_poly.pdbx_strand_id
1 'polypeptide(L)'
;MDDRPPPHPEPSASDSDSDSSSENPLASISPSEIRVAIFCALPIESVAVRYTLDEEYQCRPPRHHPQSKYVFTYGRIGEHKVVLARPHQIGPVKAALCAAAVSGLFPTVRFALMVGIGAGIPGKRDIRLGDLAVGVPRENHPGVVEYDLGKYEKDGFVLKGALNKPHPVLVSADGALEEEEIMGRRPLRRVLRELMRRPGYGRPDLADVLYDPGFHHVNKGEDCRACDVADDSKVVARPVRAGKRGYPVVHRGLILSGRGVIKNPEDLDRLRRGQDDAICFEMEAAGIVDEIPCLVIRGICDYADTHKQDGWHRYAAAVAAAYCKAVLCKIDGPEELEDPVKQRTGDAFGEDLRLDADWCRRPHLE
;
A
#
# COMPACT_ATOMS: atom_id res chain seq x y z
N MET A 1 -12.53 63.91 -43.33
CA MET A 1 -12.67 63.55 -41.90
C MET A 1 -12.22 62.13 -41.79
N ASP A 2 -11.04 61.95 -41.28
CA ASP A 2 -10.28 60.69 -41.24
C ASP A 2 -10.47 60.11 -39.82
N ASP A 3 -11.32 59.10 -39.74
CA ASP A 3 -11.64 58.42 -38.49
C ASP A 3 -10.80 57.14 -38.37
N ARG A 4 -9.58 57.26 -37.88
CA ARG A 4 -8.76 56.12 -37.43
C ARG A 4 -8.80 56.00 -35.91
N PRO A 5 -9.08 54.83 -35.34
CA PRO A 5 -9.00 54.66 -33.91
C PRO A 5 -7.52 54.66 -33.41
N PRO A 6 -7.26 55.08 -32.17
CA PRO A 6 -5.93 55.18 -31.60
C PRO A 6 -5.28 53.77 -31.39
N PRO A 7 -3.94 53.69 -31.44
CA PRO A 7 -3.23 52.44 -31.25
C PRO A 7 -3.32 51.95 -29.81
N HIS A 8 -3.52 50.63 -29.68
CA HIS A 8 -3.45 49.94 -28.39
C HIS A 8 -2.02 49.98 -27.83
N PRO A 9 -1.83 50.13 -26.51
CA PRO A 9 -0.51 50.06 -25.89
C PRO A 9 0.02 48.61 -25.97
N GLU A 10 1.27 48.45 -26.34
CA GLU A 10 2.00 47.19 -26.27
C GLU A 10 2.19 46.72 -24.84
N PRO A 11 2.08 45.44 -24.53
CA PRO A 11 2.39 44.92 -23.19
C PRO A 11 3.91 45.02 -22.96
N SER A 12 4.31 45.72 -21.92
CA SER A 12 5.68 45.80 -21.42
C SER A 12 6.15 44.39 -20.99
N ALA A 13 7.14 43.87 -21.67
CA ALA A 13 7.90 42.71 -21.23
C ALA A 13 8.82 43.14 -20.08
N SER A 14 8.53 42.65 -18.86
CA SER A 14 9.53 42.45 -17.79
C SER A 14 8.86 41.79 -16.59
N ASP A 15 8.84 40.48 -16.57
CA ASP A 15 8.94 39.73 -15.32
C ASP A 15 9.82 38.53 -15.59
N SER A 16 11.12 38.72 -15.43
CA SER A 16 12.11 37.67 -15.31
C SER A 16 12.02 37.11 -13.88
N ASP A 17 11.09 36.21 -13.65
CA ASP A 17 11.13 35.34 -12.45
C ASP A 17 12.33 34.42 -12.56
N SER A 18 13.47 34.92 -12.10
CA SER A 18 14.65 34.11 -11.78
C SER A 18 14.38 33.39 -10.44
N ASP A 19 13.55 32.33 -10.48
CA ASP A 19 13.45 31.37 -9.39
C ASP A 19 14.69 30.45 -9.42
N SER A 20 15.85 31.03 -9.06
CA SER A 20 17.06 30.28 -8.76
C SER A 20 17.00 29.78 -7.31
N SER A 21 16.05 28.91 -6.99
CA SER A 21 16.19 28.02 -5.86
C SER A 21 17.36 27.08 -6.19
N SER A 22 18.54 27.36 -5.62
CA SER A 22 19.69 26.45 -5.62
C SER A 22 19.29 25.21 -4.83
N GLU A 23 18.63 24.24 -5.49
CA GLU A 23 18.38 22.94 -4.92
C GLU A 23 19.75 22.31 -4.65
N ASN A 24 20.09 22.11 -3.38
CA ASN A 24 21.23 21.29 -3.01
C ASN A 24 21.08 19.92 -3.68
N PRO A 25 22.09 19.43 -4.42
CA PRO A 25 22.01 18.15 -5.07
C PRO A 25 21.71 17.04 -4.04
N LEU A 26 20.67 16.23 -4.30
CA LEU A 26 20.30 15.13 -3.43
C LEU A 26 21.49 14.19 -3.24
N ALA A 27 21.72 13.72 -2.02
CA ALA A 27 22.75 12.74 -1.72
C ALA A 27 22.54 11.45 -2.55
N SER A 28 23.63 10.87 -3.05
CA SER A 28 23.60 9.66 -3.88
C SER A 28 23.79 8.43 -3.04
N ILE A 29 22.97 7.39 -3.26
CA ILE A 29 23.08 6.09 -2.60
C ILE A 29 23.24 4.98 -3.63
N SER A 30 23.84 3.86 -3.20
CA SER A 30 23.95 2.64 -4.01
C SER A 30 22.66 1.82 -3.96
N PRO A 31 22.28 1.10 -5.04
CA PRO A 31 21.20 0.12 -5.00
C PRO A 31 21.33 -0.93 -3.87
N SER A 32 22.57 -1.31 -3.53
CA SER A 32 22.87 -2.27 -2.47
C SER A 32 22.59 -1.76 -1.04
N GLU A 33 22.36 -0.47 -0.86
CA GLU A 33 22.01 0.10 0.44
C GLU A 33 20.49 0.08 0.71
N ILE A 34 19.68 -0.19 -0.32
CA ILE A 34 18.21 -0.21 -0.22
C ILE A 34 17.77 -1.56 0.35
N ARG A 35 17.13 -1.55 1.50
CA ARG A 35 16.68 -2.74 2.22
C ARG A 35 15.18 -2.95 2.22
N VAL A 36 14.41 -1.91 1.93
CA VAL A 36 12.95 -1.91 2.00
C VAL A 36 12.36 -1.39 0.70
N ALA A 37 11.34 -2.07 0.19
CA ALA A 37 10.52 -1.58 -0.91
C ALA A 37 9.15 -1.11 -0.40
N ILE A 38 8.67 0.00 -0.95
CA ILE A 38 7.31 0.48 -0.71
C ILE A 38 6.61 0.55 -2.06
N PHE A 39 5.51 -0.18 -2.19
CA PHE A 39 4.69 -0.18 -3.40
C PHE A 39 3.43 0.66 -3.20
N CYS A 40 3.13 1.48 -4.20
CA CYS A 40 1.90 2.27 -4.28
C CYS A 40 1.30 2.11 -5.67
N ALA A 41 0.00 1.93 -5.80
CA ALA A 41 -0.65 1.78 -7.11
C ALA A 41 -0.93 3.14 -7.77
N LEU A 42 -1.41 4.10 -6.98
CA LEU A 42 -1.87 5.40 -7.45
C LEU A 42 -0.86 6.53 -7.16
N PRO A 43 -0.82 7.58 -7.99
CA PRO A 43 0.02 8.75 -7.71
C PRO A 43 -0.26 9.40 -6.36
N ILE A 44 -1.54 9.48 -5.93
CA ILE A 44 -1.91 10.08 -4.64
C ILE A 44 -1.37 9.29 -3.45
N GLU A 45 -1.26 7.96 -3.55
CA GLU A 45 -0.67 7.09 -2.53
C GLU A 45 0.85 7.30 -2.46
N SER A 46 1.50 7.29 -3.63
CA SER A 46 2.94 7.53 -3.75
C SER A 46 3.33 8.90 -3.19
N VAL A 47 2.57 9.95 -3.49
CA VAL A 47 2.80 11.30 -2.95
C VAL A 47 2.62 11.32 -1.42
N ALA A 48 1.59 10.63 -0.88
CA ALA A 48 1.39 10.53 0.57
C ALA A 48 2.60 9.89 1.26
N VAL A 49 3.12 8.77 0.72
CA VAL A 49 4.32 8.11 1.24
C VAL A 49 5.54 9.02 1.10
N ARG A 50 5.71 9.70 -0.05
CA ARG A 50 6.84 10.61 -0.28
C ARG A 50 6.87 11.75 0.74
N TYR A 51 5.72 12.29 1.14
CA TYR A 51 5.65 13.28 2.22
C TYR A 51 6.06 12.73 3.60
N THR A 52 6.16 11.43 3.79
CA THR A 52 6.65 10.82 5.03
C THR A 52 8.15 10.55 5.03
N LEU A 53 8.82 10.67 3.90
CA LEU A 53 10.28 10.51 3.85
C LEU A 53 10.96 11.55 4.74
N ASP A 54 11.96 11.12 5.49
CA ASP A 54 12.81 12.01 6.29
C ASP A 54 13.85 12.70 5.41
N GLU A 55 14.23 12.03 4.30
CA GLU A 55 15.20 12.50 3.33
C GLU A 55 14.94 11.82 1.98
N GLU A 56 15.15 12.54 0.87
CA GLU A 56 15.15 11.99 -0.48
C GLU A 56 16.57 11.82 -0.99
N TYR A 57 16.78 10.78 -1.81
CA TYR A 57 18.07 10.43 -2.38
C TYR A 57 18.02 10.32 -3.89
N GLN A 58 19.20 10.40 -4.51
CA GLN A 58 19.42 9.92 -5.87
C GLN A 58 20.00 8.51 -5.83
N CYS A 59 19.51 7.64 -6.68
CA CYS A 59 20.08 6.32 -6.89
C CYS A 59 20.09 6.02 -8.41
N ARG A 60 21.20 5.53 -8.91
CA ARG A 60 21.34 5.16 -10.32
C ARG A 60 21.53 3.66 -10.44
N PRO A 61 20.46 2.89 -10.63
CA PRO A 61 20.58 1.48 -10.99
C PRO A 61 21.38 1.29 -12.28
N PRO A 62 21.95 0.12 -12.54
CA PRO A 62 22.71 -0.16 -13.76
C PRO A 62 21.91 0.20 -15.03
N ARG A 63 22.49 1.00 -15.93
CA ARG A 63 21.81 1.58 -17.11
C ARG A 63 21.29 0.55 -18.12
N HIS A 64 21.85 -0.65 -18.13
CA HIS A 64 21.52 -1.71 -19.09
C HIS A 64 20.69 -2.85 -18.52
N HIS A 65 20.04 -2.63 -17.36
CA HIS A 65 19.18 -3.67 -16.79
C HIS A 65 17.85 -3.76 -17.58
N PRO A 66 17.40 -4.96 -18.00
CA PRO A 66 16.16 -5.13 -18.78
C PRO A 66 14.91 -4.56 -18.09
N GLN A 67 14.98 -4.34 -16.79
CA GLN A 67 13.89 -3.85 -15.93
C GLN A 67 13.93 -2.32 -15.70
N SER A 68 14.78 -1.57 -16.42
CA SER A 68 14.94 -0.12 -16.27
C SER A 68 13.75 0.73 -16.76
N LYS A 69 12.63 0.08 -17.13
CA LYS A 69 11.40 0.74 -17.59
C LYS A 69 10.54 1.37 -16.49
N TYR A 70 10.92 1.21 -15.22
CA TYR A 70 10.22 1.84 -14.08
C TYR A 70 10.98 3.07 -13.62
N VAL A 71 10.23 4.06 -13.12
CA VAL A 71 10.77 5.23 -12.44
C VAL A 71 10.54 5.04 -10.93
N PHE A 72 11.60 5.17 -10.17
CA PHE A 72 11.60 4.99 -8.71
C PHE A 72 11.89 6.30 -8.00
N THR A 73 11.38 6.43 -6.79
CA THR A 73 11.79 7.46 -5.83
C THR A 73 12.58 6.78 -4.70
N TYR A 74 13.59 7.42 -4.21
CA TYR A 74 14.46 6.90 -3.16
C TYR A 74 14.47 7.83 -1.97
N GLY A 75 14.50 7.29 -0.77
CA GLY A 75 14.54 8.10 0.42
C GLY A 75 14.84 7.29 1.67
N ARG A 76 14.65 7.95 2.83
CA ARG A 76 14.83 7.36 4.14
C ARG A 76 13.58 7.53 4.99
N ILE A 77 13.21 6.48 5.72
CA ILE A 77 12.22 6.52 6.78
C ILE A 77 12.85 5.89 8.03
N GLY A 78 13.02 6.67 9.08
CA GLY A 78 13.80 6.25 10.24
C GLY A 78 15.21 5.92 9.81
N GLU A 79 15.66 4.71 10.07
CA GLU A 79 17.00 4.23 9.68
C GLU A 79 17.02 3.46 8.36
N HIS A 80 15.86 3.28 7.72
CA HIS A 80 15.71 2.45 6.53
C HIS A 80 15.82 3.27 5.24
N LYS A 81 16.78 2.93 4.38
CA LYS A 81 16.82 3.38 2.99
C LYS A 81 15.80 2.61 2.18
N VAL A 82 14.88 3.31 1.56
CA VAL A 82 13.71 2.74 0.89
C VAL A 82 13.71 3.07 -0.60
N VAL A 83 13.16 2.14 -1.40
CA VAL A 83 12.72 2.41 -2.77
C VAL A 83 11.21 2.46 -2.82
N LEU A 84 10.67 3.56 -3.35
CA LEU A 84 9.26 3.73 -3.63
C LEU A 84 9.01 3.39 -5.09
N ALA A 85 8.20 2.37 -5.34
CA ALA A 85 7.89 1.81 -6.64
C ALA A 85 6.41 1.90 -6.95
N ARG A 86 6.08 2.15 -8.21
CA ARG A 86 4.70 2.22 -8.69
C ARG A 86 4.55 1.43 -9.98
N PRO A 87 3.62 0.46 -10.06
CA PRO A 87 3.30 -0.22 -11.31
C PRO A 87 2.71 0.78 -12.34
N HIS A 88 2.80 0.45 -13.61
CA HIS A 88 2.27 1.32 -14.69
C HIS A 88 0.74 1.41 -14.69
N GLN A 89 0.07 0.37 -14.19
CA GLN A 89 -1.38 0.24 -14.09
C GLN A 89 -1.73 -0.53 -12.82
N ILE A 90 -2.94 -0.37 -12.35
CA ILE A 90 -3.51 -1.15 -11.24
C ILE A 90 -3.67 -2.62 -11.61
N GLY A 91 -3.72 -3.47 -10.59
CA GLY A 91 -3.99 -4.89 -10.70
C GLY A 91 -2.79 -5.81 -10.46
N PRO A 92 -3.04 -7.07 -10.07
CA PRO A 92 -2.02 -7.98 -9.55
C PRO A 92 -0.91 -8.28 -10.56
N VAL A 93 -1.24 -8.44 -11.84
CA VAL A 93 -0.25 -8.74 -12.90
C VAL A 93 0.76 -7.60 -13.06
N LYS A 94 0.30 -6.35 -13.02
CA LYS A 94 1.19 -5.19 -13.15
C LYS A 94 2.00 -4.96 -11.89
N ALA A 95 1.42 -5.24 -10.74
CA ALA A 95 2.10 -5.23 -9.46
C ALA A 95 3.21 -6.28 -9.41
N ALA A 96 2.96 -7.52 -9.87
CA ALA A 96 3.96 -8.59 -9.94
C ALA A 96 5.15 -8.22 -10.83
N LEU A 97 4.90 -7.65 -12.02
CA LEU A 97 5.97 -7.20 -12.90
C LEU A 97 6.81 -6.07 -12.29
N CYS A 98 6.19 -5.20 -11.50
CA CYS A 98 6.88 -4.14 -10.78
C CYS A 98 7.71 -4.72 -9.61
N ALA A 99 7.16 -5.67 -8.86
CA ALA A 99 7.86 -6.35 -7.77
C ALA A 99 9.08 -7.12 -8.29
N ALA A 100 8.95 -7.89 -9.37
CA ALA A 100 10.07 -8.57 -10.00
C ALA A 100 11.16 -7.60 -10.49
N ALA A 101 10.77 -6.41 -10.99
CA ALA A 101 11.73 -5.39 -11.35
C ALA A 101 12.49 -4.83 -10.14
N VAL A 102 11.81 -4.65 -9.01
CA VAL A 102 12.42 -4.22 -7.74
C VAL A 102 13.38 -5.28 -7.22
N SER A 103 12.97 -6.56 -7.16
CA SER A 103 13.83 -7.68 -6.74
C SER A 103 15.11 -7.77 -7.57
N GLY A 104 15.00 -7.61 -8.90
CA GLY A 104 16.15 -7.68 -9.80
C GLY A 104 17.10 -6.48 -9.70
N LEU A 105 16.57 -5.26 -9.47
CA LEU A 105 17.38 -4.03 -9.40
C LEU A 105 17.96 -3.78 -7.99
N PHE A 106 17.27 -4.24 -6.96
CA PHE A 106 17.62 -4.04 -5.56
C PHE A 106 17.67 -5.38 -4.80
N PRO A 107 18.67 -6.23 -5.07
CA PRO A 107 18.74 -7.59 -4.53
C PRO A 107 18.91 -7.65 -3.01
N THR A 108 19.17 -6.52 -2.37
CA THR A 108 19.28 -6.37 -0.91
C THR A 108 17.96 -6.03 -0.24
N VAL A 109 16.88 -5.84 -1.00
CA VAL A 109 15.54 -5.66 -0.46
C VAL A 109 15.07 -6.96 0.20
N ARG A 110 14.68 -6.89 1.46
CA ARG A 110 14.32 -8.03 2.29
C ARG A 110 12.84 -8.18 2.53
N PHE A 111 12.13 -7.07 2.56
CA PHE A 111 10.68 -7.03 2.68
C PHE A 111 10.10 -5.78 2.03
N ALA A 112 8.81 -5.83 1.84
CA ALA A 112 8.05 -4.74 1.25
C ALA A 112 6.85 -4.32 2.10
N LEU A 113 6.36 -3.10 1.84
CA LEU A 113 5.05 -2.63 2.28
C LEU A 113 4.25 -2.26 1.04
N MET A 114 3.03 -2.81 0.91
CA MET A 114 2.07 -2.33 -0.09
C MET A 114 1.16 -1.31 0.58
N VAL A 115 1.33 -0.04 0.21
CA VAL A 115 0.71 1.10 0.88
C VAL A 115 -0.24 1.80 -0.08
N GLY A 116 -1.52 1.79 0.26
CA GLY A 116 -2.53 2.38 -0.61
C GLY A 116 -3.90 2.51 0.03
N ILE A 117 -4.90 2.71 -0.81
CA ILE A 117 -6.31 2.78 -0.41
C ILE A 117 -7.01 1.46 -0.72
N GLY A 118 -8.15 1.23 -0.09
CA GLY A 118 -8.95 0.03 -0.30
C GLY A 118 -10.40 0.23 0.12
N ALA A 119 -11.25 -0.70 -0.31
CA ALA A 119 -12.65 -0.71 0.03
C ALA A 119 -12.87 -1.50 1.32
N GLY A 120 -13.44 -0.86 2.34
CA GLY A 120 -13.78 -1.50 3.60
C GLY A 120 -14.92 -2.49 3.46
N ILE A 121 -14.87 -3.56 4.23
CA ILE A 121 -15.94 -4.56 4.33
C ILE A 121 -16.57 -4.45 5.74
N PRO A 122 -17.58 -3.59 5.93
CA PRO A 122 -18.31 -3.52 7.18
C PRO A 122 -19.09 -4.82 7.41
N GLY A 123 -19.32 -5.17 8.66
CA GLY A 123 -20.06 -6.37 9.03
C GLY A 123 -19.85 -6.69 10.48
N LYS A 124 -19.06 -7.72 10.78
CA LYS A 124 -18.68 -8.08 12.17
C LYS A 124 -17.89 -6.96 12.87
N ARG A 125 -17.27 -6.06 12.11
CA ARG A 125 -16.46 -4.94 12.62
C ARG A 125 -17.03 -3.61 12.14
N ASP A 126 -16.98 -2.59 13.00
CA ASP A 126 -17.37 -1.21 12.65
C ASP A 126 -16.24 -0.52 11.87
N ILE A 127 -16.05 -0.93 10.61
CA ILE A 127 -15.09 -0.32 9.68
C ILE A 127 -15.68 0.95 9.11
N ARG A 128 -14.93 2.05 9.10
CA ARG A 128 -15.38 3.37 8.65
C ARG A 128 -14.43 4.00 7.64
N LEU A 129 -14.96 4.96 6.87
CA LEU A 129 -14.14 5.76 5.94
C LEU A 129 -13.05 6.50 6.71
N GLY A 130 -11.83 6.42 6.21
CA GLY A 130 -10.65 6.96 6.86
C GLY A 130 -10.03 6.06 7.94
N ASP A 131 -10.57 4.87 8.21
CA ASP A 131 -9.91 3.85 9.01
C ASP A 131 -8.78 3.16 8.21
N LEU A 132 -8.09 2.25 8.86
CA LEU A 132 -6.98 1.50 8.29
C LEU A 132 -7.23 0.00 8.34
N ALA A 133 -6.95 -0.71 7.26
CA ALA A 133 -6.86 -2.16 7.20
C ALA A 133 -5.40 -2.59 7.06
N VAL A 134 -4.97 -3.54 7.89
CA VAL A 134 -3.63 -4.14 7.85
C VAL A 134 -3.74 -5.64 7.67
N GLY A 135 -3.11 -6.16 6.62
CA GLY A 135 -3.12 -7.58 6.27
C GLY A 135 -2.15 -8.38 7.14
N VAL A 136 -2.63 -8.88 8.28
CA VAL A 136 -1.81 -9.67 9.19
C VAL A 136 -2.28 -11.12 9.24
N PRO A 137 -1.35 -12.09 9.35
CA PRO A 137 -1.70 -13.49 9.50
C PRO A 137 -2.52 -13.71 10.78
N ARG A 138 -3.66 -14.37 10.64
CA ARG A 138 -4.50 -14.82 11.76
C ARG A 138 -5.11 -16.18 11.41
N GLU A 139 -5.19 -17.06 12.40
CA GLU A 139 -5.80 -18.40 12.24
C GLU A 139 -5.32 -19.12 10.96
N ASN A 140 -6.20 -19.29 10.00
CA ASN A 140 -5.97 -20.07 8.78
C ASN A 140 -5.58 -19.25 7.54
N HIS A 141 -5.36 -17.93 7.67
CA HIS A 141 -5.01 -17.08 6.53
C HIS A 141 -3.69 -16.33 6.71
N PRO A 142 -2.97 -16.06 5.61
CA PRO A 142 -1.67 -15.38 5.63
C PRO A 142 -1.74 -13.85 5.79
N GLY A 143 -2.94 -13.27 5.93
CA GLY A 143 -3.20 -11.83 5.93
C GLY A 143 -3.75 -11.31 4.60
N VAL A 144 -3.45 -11.97 3.49
CA VAL A 144 -3.98 -11.66 2.16
C VAL A 144 -4.41 -12.94 1.46
N VAL A 145 -5.54 -12.90 0.76
CA VAL A 145 -6.03 -13.99 -0.10
C VAL A 145 -6.42 -13.42 -1.46
N GLU A 146 -6.03 -14.10 -2.55
CA GLU A 146 -6.50 -13.77 -3.89
C GLU A 146 -7.90 -14.37 -4.09
N TYR A 147 -8.93 -13.52 -4.04
CA TYR A 147 -10.33 -13.98 -4.02
C TYR A 147 -10.85 -14.45 -5.39
N ASP A 148 -10.16 -14.13 -6.48
CA ASP A 148 -10.54 -14.50 -7.85
C ASP A 148 -9.62 -15.59 -8.45
N LEU A 149 -8.72 -16.18 -7.67
CA LEU A 149 -7.93 -17.35 -8.05
C LEU A 149 -8.58 -18.65 -7.53
N GLY A 150 -9.03 -19.50 -8.44
CA GLY A 150 -9.69 -20.74 -8.06
C GLY A 150 -10.27 -21.49 -9.24
N LYS A 151 -11.14 -22.45 -8.95
CA LYS A 151 -11.84 -23.25 -9.96
C LYS A 151 -13.36 -23.21 -9.75
N TYR A 152 -14.10 -23.26 -10.85
CA TYR A 152 -15.54 -23.46 -10.82
C TYR A 152 -15.83 -24.98 -10.77
N GLU A 153 -16.47 -25.41 -9.70
CA GLU A 153 -16.96 -26.77 -9.50
C GLU A 153 -18.50 -26.80 -9.58
N LYS A 154 -19.08 -28.01 -9.49
CA LYS A 154 -20.55 -28.16 -9.55
C LYS A 154 -21.27 -27.32 -8.49
N ASP A 155 -20.69 -27.22 -7.32
CA ASP A 155 -21.29 -26.55 -6.15
C ASP A 155 -20.81 -25.07 -5.99
N GLY A 156 -20.13 -24.54 -7.01
CA GLY A 156 -19.69 -23.15 -7.04
C GLY A 156 -18.19 -22.96 -7.21
N PHE A 157 -17.70 -21.80 -6.85
CA PHE A 157 -16.28 -21.44 -6.96
C PHE A 157 -15.51 -21.86 -5.71
N VAL A 158 -14.42 -22.57 -5.90
CA VAL A 158 -13.50 -23.02 -4.85
C VAL A 158 -12.19 -22.26 -4.97
N LEU A 159 -11.84 -21.48 -3.95
CA LEU A 159 -10.56 -20.77 -3.88
C LEU A 159 -9.39 -21.77 -3.94
N LYS A 160 -8.34 -21.40 -4.64
CA LYS A 160 -7.11 -22.14 -4.76
C LYS A 160 -5.90 -21.24 -4.52
N GLY A 161 -4.79 -21.89 -4.14
CA GLY A 161 -3.55 -21.21 -3.83
C GLY A 161 -3.50 -20.70 -2.39
N ALA A 162 -2.29 -20.42 -1.96
CA ALA A 162 -1.98 -19.73 -0.70
C ALA A 162 -0.89 -18.72 -1.00
N LEU A 163 -1.09 -17.49 -0.59
CA LEU A 163 -0.11 -16.42 -0.72
C LEU A 163 0.88 -16.45 0.45
N ASN A 164 2.06 -15.92 0.25
CA ASN A 164 3.08 -15.82 1.28
C ASN A 164 2.67 -14.88 2.42
N LYS A 165 3.20 -15.16 3.61
CA LYS A 165 3.04 -14.29 4.79
C LYS A 165 3.97 -13.09 4.72
N PRO A 166 3.65 -11.97 5.38
CA PRO A 166 4.58 -10.87 5.60
C PRO A 166 5.84 -11.34 6.32
N HIS A 167 6.94 -10.60 6.16
CA HIS A 167 8.16 -10.86 6.92
C HIS A 167 7.87 -10.76 8.43
N PRO A 168 8.40 -11.68 9.27
CA PRO A 168 8.11 -11.71 10.71
C PRO A 168 8.36 -10.37 11.43
N VAL A 169 9.39 -9.62 11.04
CA VAL A 169 9.69 -8.32 11.64
C VAL A 169 8.56 -7.29 11.43
N LEU A 170 7.89 -7.34 10.28
CA LEU A 170 6.75 -6.46 9.99
C LEU A 170 5.54 -6.79 10.87
N VAL A 171 5.30 -8.09 11.10
CA VAL A 171 4.23 -8.56 11.98
C VAL A 171 4.53 -8.17 13.43
N SER A 172 5.79 -8.28 13.87
CA SER A 172 6.22 -7.85 15.20
C SER A 172 6.10 -6.34 15.39
N ALA A 173 6.47 -5.55 14.38
CA ALA A 173 6.33 -4.09 14.42
C ALA A 173 4.85 -3.66 14.48
N ASP A 174 3.97 -4.33 13.72
CA ASP A 174 2.52 -4.12 13.82
C ASP A 174 1.99 -4.46 15.22
N GLY A 175 2.44 -5.58 15.82
CA GLY A 175 2.11 -5.96 17.18
C GLY A 175 2.51 -4.92 18.22
N ALA A 176 3.72 -4.35 18.09
CA ALA A 176 4.18 -3.28 18.98
C ALA A 176 3.33 -2.00 18.86
N LEU A 177 2.82 -1.69 17.65
CA LEU A 177 1.86 -0.60 17.45
C LEU A 177 0.50 -0.92 18.08
N GLU A 178 0.03 -2.17 17.98
CA GLU A 178 -1.21 -2.62 18.66
C GLU A 178 -1.11 -2.49 20.18
N GLU A 179 0.02 -2.86 20.78
CA GLU A 179 0.28 -2.66 22.20
C GLU A 179 0.18 -1.17 22.60
N GLU A 180 0.76 -0.27 21.81
CA GLU A 180 0.63 1.17 22.06
C GLU A 180 -0.82 1.65 21.98
N GLU A 181 -1.60 1.14 21.03
CA GLU A 181 -3.01 1.46 20.88
C GLU A 181 -3.81 0.99 22.09
N ILE A 182 -3.56 -0.25 22.58
CA ILE A 182 -4.17 -0.80 23.81
C ILE A 182 -3.82 0.06 25.03
N MET A 183 -2.59 0.56 25.12
CA MET A 183 -2.17 1.51 26.16
C MET A 183 -2.78 2.92 26.00
N GLY A 184 -3.66 3.13 25.01
CA GLY A 184 -4.29 4.42 24.74
C GLY A 184 -3.40 5.44 24.04
N ARG A 185 -2.22 5.02 23.56
CA ARG A 185 -1.34 5.86 22.75
C ARG A 185 -1.90 6.00 21.33
N ARG A 186 -1.35 6.93 20.57
CA ARG A 186 -1.79 7.23 19.20
C ARG A 186 -0.59 7.34 18.28
N PRO A 187 0.00 6.20 17.86
CA PRO A 187 1.27 6.18 17.13
C PRO A 187 1.21 6.97 15.81
N LEU A 188 0.07 7.01 15.12
CA LEU A 188 -0.08 7.74 13.85
C LEU A 188 -0.24 9.25 14.01
N ARG A 189 -0.59 9.73 15.21
CA ARG A 189 -1.11 11.09 15.41
C ARG A 189 -0.17 12.19 14.91
N ARG A 190 1.12 12.04 15.13
CA ARG A 190 2.12 13.06 14.74
C ARG A 190 2.22 13.12 13.22
N VAL A 191 2.53 11.99 12.59
CA VAL A 191 2.75 11.90 11.14
C VAL A 191 1.47 12.25 10.38
N LEU A 192 0.33 11.70 10.80
CA LEU A 192 -0.96 11.99 10.15
C LEU A 192 -1.30 13.49 10.23
N ARG A 193 -1.02 14.17 11.35
CA ARG A 193 -1.26 15.61 11.47
C ARG A 193 -0.40 16.42 10.50
N GLU A 194 0.83 16.01 10.27
CA GLU A 194 1.73 16.66 9.31
C GLU A 194 1.22 16.43 7.87
N LEU A 195 0.80 15.22 7.54
CA LEU A 195 0.21 14.91 6.23
C LEU A 195 -1.09 15.67 5.97
N MET A 196 -1.95 15.79 6.97
CA MET A 196 -3.22 16.54 6.85
C MET A 196 -3.04 18.03 6.54
N ARG A 197 -1.87 18.60 6.76
CA ARG A 197 -1.54 19.97 6.36
C ARG A 197 -1.15 20.09 4.89
N ARG A 198 -0.88 18.97 4.22
CA ARG A 198 -0.54 18.97 2.80
C ARG A 198 -1.80 19.18 1.95
N PRO A 199 -1.71 19.94 0.84
CA PRO A 199 -2.87 20.25 0.01
C PRO A 199 -3.63 19.01 -0.42
N GLY A 200 -4.92 18.93 -0.08
CA GLY A 200 -5.85 17.87 -0.42
C GLY A 200 -5.75 16.58 0.43
N TYR A 201 -4.79 16.47 1.38
CA TYR A 201 -4.64 15.29 2.25
C TYR A 201 -5.32 15.44 3.61
N GLY A 202 -5.98 16.55 3.87
CA GLY A 202 -6.82 16.73 5.05
C GLY A 202 -8.01 15.79 5.06
N ARG A 203 -8.58 15.55 6.25
CA ARG A 203 -9.84 14.82 6.35
C ARG A 203 -10.91 15.58 5.59
N PRO A 204 -11.64 14.93 4.65
CA PRO A 204 -12.69 15.62 3.90
C PRO A 204 -13.86 16.03 4.81
N ASP A 205 -14.53 17.12 4.44
CA ASP A 205 -15.80 17.53 5.04
C ASP A 205 -16.94 16.75 4.37
N LEU A 206 -16.88 15.44 4.45
CA LEU A 206 -17.85 14.49 3.92
C LEU A 206 -18.29 13.55 5.04
N ALA A 207 -19.58 13.24 5.07
CA ALA A 207 -20.11 12.27 6.02
C ALA A 207 -19.58 10.86 5.71
N ASP A 208 -19.30 10.10 6.77
CA ASP A 208 -19.06 8.66 6.70
C ASP A 208 -20.41 7.95 6.77
N VAL A 209 -21.03 7.72 5.61
CA VAL A 209 -22.31 7.07 5.47
C VAL A 209 -22.11 5.65 4.93
N LEU A 210 -22.70 4.68 5.62
CA LEU A 210 -22.87 3.32 5.11
C LEU A 210 -24.31 3.15 4.70
N TYR A 211 -24.55 2.94 3.42
CA TYR A 211 -25.90 2.74 2.90
C TYR A 211 -26.33 1.27 3.02
N ASP A 212 -27.64 1.06 3.09
CA ASP A 212 -28.22 -0.28 2.99
C ASP A 212 -27.82 -0.93 1.67
N PRO A 213 -27.40 -2.21 1.65
CA PRO A 213 -26.99 -2.90 0.42
C PRO A 213 -28.03 -2.88 -0.71
N GLY A 214 -29.32 -2.80 -0.39
CA GLY A 214 -30.41 -2.68 -1.37
C GLY A 214 -30.59 -1.26 -1.91
N PHE A 215 -29.90 -0.26 -1.37
CA PHE A 215 -30.00 1.11 -1.85
C PHE A 215 -28.87 1.41 -2.84
N HIS A 216 -29.22 1.66 -4.10
CA HIS A 216 -28.26 2.02 -5.14
C HIS A 216 -28.13 3.53 -5.30
N HIS A 217 -26.96 3.96 -5.72
CA HIS A 217 -26.66 5.37 -5.99
C HIS A 217 -27.62 5.96 -7.01
N VAL A 218 -28.20 7.12 -6.67
CA VAL A 218 -29.28 7.74 -7.44
C VAL A 218 -28.79 8.22 -8.80
N ASN A 219 -27.68 8.95 -8.86
CA ASN A 219 -27.14 9.56 -10.07
C ASN A 219 -25.78 9.00 -10.43
N LYS A 220 -25.71 8.10 -11.38
CA LYS A 220 -24.45 7.48 -11.80
C LYS A 220 -23.43 8.54 -12.27
N GLY A 221 -22.26 8.55 -11.64
CA GLY A 221 -21.15 9.44 -12.01
C GLY A 221 -21.13 10.79 -11.27
N GLU A 222 -22.12 11.06 -10.41
CA GLU A 222 -22.16 12.23 -9.54
C GLU A 222 -21.76 11.89 -8.10
N ASP A 223 -21.72 12.90 -7.23
CA ASP A 223 -21.53 12.71 -5.79
C ASP A 223 -22.82 12.23 -5.09
N CYS A 224 -22.70 11.85 -3.82
CA CYS A 224 -23.84 11.33 -3.05
C CYS A 224 -24.82 12.39 -2.54
N ARG A 225 -24.75 13.66 -2.98
CA ARG A 225 -25.67 14.70 -2.50
C ARG A 225 -27.16 14.37 -2.76
N ALA A 226 -27.43 13.71 -3.89
CA ALA A 226 -28.80 13.25 -4.19
C ALA A 226 -29.21 12.01 -3.39
N CYS A 227 -28.23 11.28 -2.83
CA CYS A 227 -28.45 10.11 -1.97
C CYS A 227 -28.66 10.49 -0.50
N ASP A 228 -28.15 11.65 -0.09
CA ASP A 228 -28.22 12.18 1.28
C ASP A 228 -29.63 12.70 1.64
N VAL A 229 -30.62 12.41 0.80
CA VAL A 229 -32.01 12.81 1.03
C VAL A 229 -32.55 12.00 2.21
N ALA A 230 -32.80 12.66 3.25
CA ALA A 230 -33.63 12.51 4.45
C ALA A 230 -34.44 11.21 4.74
N ASP A 231 -34.04 10.07 4.16
CA ASP A 231 -34.67 8.76 4.45
C ASP A 231 -33.67 7.89 5.24
N ASP A 232 -33.75 8.01 6.56
CA ASP A 232 -32.91 7.23 7.50
C ASP A 232 -33.04 5.71 7.28
N SER A 233 -34.09 5.25 6.59
CA SER A 233 -34.26 3.81 6.30
C SER A 233 -33.26 3.26 5.30
N LYS A 234 -32.57 4.12 4.56
CA LYS A 234 -31.54 3.77 3.55
C LYS A 234 -30.14 3.78 4.11
N VAL A 235 -29.98 4.14 5.36
CA VAL A 235 -28.68 4.26 6.02
C VAL A 235 -28.58 3.21 7.13
N VAL A 236 -27.47 2.48 7.15
CA VAL A 236 -27.18 1.53 8.24
C VAL A 236 -26.83 2.31 9.49
N ALA A 237 -27.69 2.22 10.51
CA ALA A 237 -27.43 2.83 11.80
C ALA A 237 -26.20 2.21 12.47
N ARG A 238 -25.22 3.04 12.83
CA ARG A 238 -23.99 2.60 13.49
C ARG A 238 -23.82 3.28 14.84
N PRO A 239 -23.29 2.58 15.86
CA PRO A 239 -23.08 3.16 17.18
C PRO A 239 -22.11 4.34 17.12
N VAL A 240 -22.30 5.31 18.01
CA VAL A 240 -21.31 6.40 18.15
C VAL A 240 -20.03 5.80 18.69
N ARG A 241 -18.92 5.97 17.95
CA ARG A 241 -17.60 5.51 18.42
C ARG A 241 -17.19 6.22 19.69
N ALA A 242 -16.85 5.44 20.71
CA ALA A 242 -16.18 5.96 21.88
C ALA A 242 -14.78 6.49 21.50
N GLY A 243 -14.42 7.68 21.98
CA GLY A 243 -13.12 8.28 21.74
C GLY A 243 -13.16 9.61 21.00
N LYS A 244 -12.00 10.17 20.67
CA LYS A 244 -11.94 11.47 19.97
C LYS A 244 -12.40 11.31 18.54
N ARG A 245 -13.46 12.03 18.16
CA ARG A 245 -13.97 12.09 16.79
C ARG A 245 -12.82 12.26 15.78
N GLY A 246 -12.79 11.41 14.76
CA GLY A 246 -11.93 11.58 13.59
C GLY A 246 -10.55 10.97 13.66
N TYR A 247 -10.16 10.21 14.71
CA TYR A 247 -8.92 9.43 14.68
C TYR A 247 -9.17 8.07 14.04
N PRO A 248 -8.32 7.62 13.07
CA PRO A 248 -8.45 6.33 12.42
C PRO A 248 -8.37 5.17 13.41
N VAL A 249 -9.20 4.15 13.19
CA VAL A 249 -9.09 2.85 13.86
C VAL A 249 -8.32 1.90 12.95
N VAL A 250 -7.39 1.14 13.53
CA VAL A 250 -6.61 0.13 12.82
C VAL A 250 -7.33 -1.22 12.94
N HIS A 251 -7.76 -1.75 11.80
CA HIS A 251 -8.35 -3.08 11.68
C HIS A 251 -7.31 -4.04 11.15
N ARG A 252 -7.00 -5.08 11.92
CA ARG A 252 -6.03 -6.12 11.57
C ARG A 252 -6.76 -7.39 11.19
N GLY A 253 -6.45 -7.97 10.03
CA GLY A 253 -7.12 -9.17 9.55
C GLY A 253 -6.88 -9.50 8.10
N LEU A 254 -7.84 -10.20 7.49
CA LEU A 254 -7.76 -10.66 6.11
C LEU A 254 -8.10 -9.54 5.13
N ILE A 255 -7.22 -9.32 4.17
CA ILE A 255 -7.44 -8.47 3.00
C ILE A 255 -7.68 -9.35 1.77
N LEU A 256 -8.70 -9.05 1.00
CA LEU A 256 -9.02 -9.74 -0.25
C LEU A 256 -8.40 -8.98 -1.43
N SER A 257 -7.47 -9.62 -2.12
CA SER A 257 -6.83 -9.08 -3.31
C SER A 257 -7.42 -9.67 -4.59
N GLY A 258 -7.55 -8.89 -5.65
CA GLY A 258 -8.07 -9.41 -6.93
C GLY A 258 -8.14 -8.34 -8.02
N ARG A 259 -8.67 -8.73 -9.19
CA ARG A 259 -8.56 -7.91 -10.41
C ARG A 259 -9.67 -6.90 -10.59
N GLY A 260 -10.78 -7.05 -9.91
CA GLY A 260 -12.00 -6.28 -10.13
C GLY A 260 -12.19 -5.14 -9.14
N VAL A 261 -12.56 -3.95 -9.63
CA VAL A 261 -13.13 -2.89 -8.78
C VAL A 261 -14.56 -3.28 -8.43
N ILE A 262 -14.80 -3.56 -7.15
CA ILE A 262 -16.14 -3.92 -6.68
C ILE A 262 -16.92 -2.62 -6.43
N LYS A 263 -18.11 -2.52 -7.05
CA LYS A 263 -19.04 -1.38 -6.93
C LYS A 263 -20.50 -1.85 -6.74
N ASN A 264 -20.69 -3.10 -6.38
CA ASN A 264 -22.02 -3.69 -6.23
C ASN A 264 -22.05 -4.51 -4.92
N PRO A 265 -22.93 -4.18 -3.97
CA PRO A 265 -23.07 -4.91 -2.72
C PRO A 265 -23.43 -6.39 -2.89
N GLU A 266 -24.23 -6.73 -3.92
CA GLU A 266 -24.60 -8.13 -4.22
C GLU A 266 -23.37 -8.97 -4.64
N ASP A 267 -22.43 -8.37 -5.37
CA ASP A 267 -21.18 -9.02 -5.73
C ASP A 267 -20.22 -9.14 -4.53
N LEU A 268 -20.30 -8.22 -3.57
CA LEU A 268 -19.45 -8.22 -2.39
C LEU A 268 -19.55 -9.54 -1.63
N ASP A 269 -20.75 -10.00 -1.29
CA ASP A 269 -20.95 -11.27 -0.57
C ASP A 269 -20.50 -12.47 -1.40
N ARG A 270 -20.81 -12.46 -2.69
CA ARG A 270 -20.38 -13.52 -3.61
C ARG A 270 -18.86 -13.58 -3.71
N LEU A 271 -18.17 -12.44 -3.76
CA LEU A 271 -16.71 -12.36 -3.92
C LEU A 271 -15.93 -12.59 -2.62
N ARG A 272 -16.55 -12.40 -1.47
CA ARG A 272 -15.96 -12.80 -0.17
C ARG A 272 -15.68 -14.30 -0.09
N ARG A 273 -16.41 -15.12 -0.85
CA ARG A 273 -16.16 -16.56 -0.97
C ARG A 273 -16.12 -17.29 0.38
N GLY A 274 -16.96 -16.92 1.32
CA GLY A 274 -16.96 -17.48 2.67
C GLY A 274 -15.87 -16.92 3.59
N GLN A 275 -15.12 -15.93 3.15
CA GLN A 275 -14.14 -15.22 3.98
C GLN A 275 -14.83 -14.14 4.81
N ASP A 276 -15.65 -14.56 5.79
CA ASP A 276 -16.51 -13.66 6.56
C ASP A 276 -15.76 -12.69 7.46
N ASP A 277 -14.50 -12.99 7.78
CA ASP A 277 -13.62 -12.14 8.60
C ASP A 277 -12.79 -11.14 7.78
N ALA A 278 -12.98 -11.11 6.45
CA ALA A 278 -12.33 -10.16 5.58
C ALA A 278 -12.72 -8.72 5.94
N ILE A 279 -11.73 -7.82 5.92
CA ILE A 279 -11.87 -6.43 6.35
C ILE A 279 -11.75 -5.42 5.21
N CYS A 280 -11.15 -5.81 4.08
CA CYS A 280 -10.88 -4.89 2.98
C CYS A 280 -10.71 -5.64 1.66
N PHE A 281 -11.13 -4.99 0.56
CA PHE A 281 -10.74 -5.34 -0.81
C PHE A 281 -9.67 -4.40 -1.34
N GLU A 282 -8.74 -4.94 -2.12
CA GLU A 282 -7.73 -4.19 -2.85
C GLU A 282 -7.32 -4.94 -4.13
N MET A 283 -6.35 -4.40 -4.92
CA MET A 283 -6.16 -4.91 -6.28
C MET A 283 -4.70 -5.27 -6.65
N GLU A 284 -3.73 -5.19 -5.76
CA GLU A 284 -2.30 -5.33 -6.12
C GLU A 284 -1.54 -6.39 -5.33
N ALA A 285 -1.91 -6.59 -4.08
CA ALA A 285 -1.11 -7.37 -3.12
C ALA A 285 -0.84 -8.80 -3.58
N ALA A 286 -1.80 -9.47 -4.21
CA ALA A 286 -1.63 -10.82 -4.73
C ALA A 286 -0.45 -10.95 -5.74
N GLY A 287 -0.11 -9.85 -6.43
CA GLY A 287 1.03 -9.83 -7.34
C GLY A 287 2.38 -9.53 -6.66
N ILE A 288 2.39 -9.11 -5.40
CA ILE A 288 3.62 -8.67 -4.72
C ILE A 288 4.08 -9.67 -3.68
N VAL A 289 3.15 -10.20 -2.89
CA VAL A 289 3.46 -10.94 -1.65
C VAL A 289 4.25 -12.23 -1.87
N ASP A 290 4.14 -12.84 -3.05
CA ASP A 290 4.89 -14.04 -3.41
C ASP A 290 6.28 -13.73 -3.98
N GLU A 291 6.49 -12.50 -4.47
CA GLU A 291 7.80 -12.05 -4.98
C GLU A 291 8.67 -11.49 -3.85
N ILE A 292 8.08 -10.68 -2.96
CA ILE A 292 8.77 -10.07 -1.80
C ILE A 292 7.84 -10.20 -0.59
N PRO A 293 8.31 -10.74 0.57
CA PRO A 293 7.50 -10.78 1.79
C PRO A 293 6.95 -9.38 2.12
N CYS A 294 5.63 -9.20 2.08
CA CYS A 294 5.01 -7.89 2.05
C CYS A 294 3.89 -7.72 3.08
N LEU A 295 3.92 -6.63 3.84
CA LEU A 295 2.81 -6.19 4.68
C LEU A 295 1.89 -5.27 3.88
N VAL A 296 0.60 -5.60 3.84
CA VAL A 296 -0.40 -4.82 3.10
C VAL A 296 -1.12 -3.86 4.04
N ILE A 297 -1.11 -2.57 3.68
CA ILE A 297 -1.63 -1.46 4.47
C ILE A 297 -2.59 -0.66 3.58
N ARG A 298 -3.87 -0.60 3.97
CA ARG A 298 -4.91 0.06 3.17
C ARG A 298 -5.71 1.06 4.00
N GLY A 299 -5.70 2.34 3.60
CA GLY A 299 -6.63 3.32 4.11
C GLY A 299 -8.02 3.09 3.49
N ILE A 300 -9.05 3.09 4.31
CA ILE A 300 -10.41 2.83 3.84
C ILE A 300 -10.98 4.07 3.18
N CYS A 301 -11.31 3.97 1.88
CA CYS A 301 -11.80 5.09 1.08
C CYS A 301 -13.23 4.93 0.57
N ASP A 302 -13.78 3.72 0.55
CA ASP A 302 -15.15 3.39 0.16
C ASP A 302 -15.58 2.04 0.80
N TYR A 303 -16.83 1.60 0.51
CA TYR A 303 -17.39 0.36 1.04
C TYR A 303 -17.66 -0.70 -0.05
N ALA A 304 -17.02 -0.61 -1.21
CA ALA A 304 -17.23 -1.50 -2.35
C ALA A 304 -18.69 -1.51 -2.87
N ASP A 305 -19.45 -0.46 -2.64
CA ASP A 305 -20.83 -0.27 -3.04
C ASP A 305 -20.98 0.67 -4.23
N THR A 306 -22.23 0.96 -4.60
CA THR A 306 -22.54 1.88 -5.71
C THR A 306 -22.27 3.36 -5.35
N HIS A 307 -22.09 3.70 -4.07
CA HIS A 307 -21.87 5.04 -3.55
C HIS A 307 -20.38 5.44 -3.49
N LYS A 308 -19.53 4.68 -4.18
CA LYS A 308 -18.09 4.96 -4.26
C LYS A 308 -17.82 6.35 -4.84
N GLN A 309 -17.12 7.18 -4.07
CA GLN A 309 -16.72 8.53 -4.42
C GLN A 309 -15.25 8.80 -4.04
N ASP A 310 -14.60 9.71 -4.78
CA ASP A 310 -13.15 9.93 -4.63
C ASP A 310 -12.76 10.86 -3.48
N GLY A 311 -13.74 11.46 -2.79
CA GLY A 311 -13.48 12.48 -1.76
C GLY A 311 -12.63 12.01 -0.59
N TRP A 312 -12.67 10.71 -0.27
CA TRP A 312 -11.88 10.13 0.81
C TRP A 312 -10.48 9.61 0.39
N HIS A 313 -10.21 9.50 -0.91
CA HIS A 313 -9.00 8.83 -1.43
C HIS A 313 -7.71 9.40 -0.85
N ARG A 314 -7.51 10.72 -0.89
CA ARG A 314 -6.26 11.35 -0.43
C ARG A 314 -6.07 11.25 1.08
N TYR A 315 -7.14 11.40 1.86
CA TYR A 315 -7.07 11.23 3.30
C TYR A 315 -6.76 9.77 3.68
N ALA A 316 -7.42 8.80 3.05
CA ALA A 316 -7.16 7.38 3.23
C ALA A 316 -5.70 7.03 2.88
N ALA A 317 -5.17 7.58 1.78
CA ALA A 317 -3.76 7.44 1.43
C ALA A 317 -2.82 8.03 2.49
N ALA A 318 -3.17 9.20 3.07
CA ALA A 318 -2.40 9.79 4.17
C ALA A 318 -2.39 8.91 5.43
N VAL A 319 -3.52 8.29 5.76
CA VAL A 319 -3.62 7.37 6.90
C VAL A 319 -2.72 6.14 6.68
N ALA A 320 -2.76 5.54 5.49
CA ALA A 320 -1.92 4.41 5.13
C ALA A 320 -0.42 4.77 5.16
N ALA A 321 -0.04 5.93 4.61
CA ALA A 321 1.33 6.43 4.63
C ALA A 321 1.85 6.72 6.05
N ALA A 322 0.99 7.29 6.91
CA ALA A 322 1.34 7.51 8.32
C ALA A 322 1.60 6.20 9.06
N TYR A 323 0.81 5.16 8.77
CA TYR A 323 1.03 3.83 9.35
C TYR A 323 2.29 3.18 8.83
N CYS A 324 2.56 3.27 7.52
CA CYS A 324 3.80 2.79 6.92
C CYS A 324 5.03 3.35 7.65
N LYS A 325 5.07 4.67 7.87
CA LYS A 325 6.15 5.29 8.65
C LYS A 325 6.20 4.79 10.08
N ALA A 326 5.06 4.64 10.74
CA ALA A 326 5.01 4.14 12.12
C ALA A 326 5.55 2.70 12.23
N VAL A 327 5.22 1.81 11.29
CA VAL A 327 5.75 0.43 11.22
C VAL A 327 7.27 0.46 11.05
N LEU A 328 7.79 1.20 10.08
CA LEU A 328 9.24 1.26 9.82
C LEU A 328 10.01 1.86 10.98
N CYS A 329 9.45 2.85 11.69
CA CYS A 329 10.06 3.41 12.90
C CYS A 329 10.04 2.49 14.12
N LYS A 330 9.37 1.32 14.06
CA LYS A 330 9.42 0.27 15.10
C LYS A 330 10.47 -0.80 14.83
N ILE A 331 11.05 -0.79 13.65
CA ILE A 331 12.06 -1.75 13.22
C ILE A 331 13.41 -1.08 13.38
N ASP A 332 14.31 -1.75 14.10
CA ASP A 332 15.68 -1.28 14.26
C ASP A 332 16.47 -1.34 12.95
N GLY A 333 17.59 -0.67 12.92
CA GLY A 333 18.38 -0.45 11.72
C GLY A 333 18.95 -1.71 11.04
N PRO A 334 19.78 -1.55 10.01
CA PRO A 334 20.19 -2.63 9.10
C PRO A 334 20.83 -3.86 9.75
N GLU A 335 21.44 -3.72 10.92
CA GLU A 335 22.16 -4.82 11.60
C GLU A 335 21.23 -5.95 12.05
N GLU A 336 20.01 -5.64 12.50
CA GLU A 336 19.02 -6.66 12.89
C GLU A 336 18.33 -7.36 11.70
N LEU A 337 18.45 -6.78 10.51
CA LEU A 337 17.94 -7.37 9.27
C LEU A 337 18.91 -8.34 8.61
N GLU A 338 20.10 -8.54 9.17
CA GLU A 338 21.04 -9.55 8.68
C GLU A 338 20.55 -10.96 9.04
N ASP A 339 20.50 -11.82 8.01
CA ASP A 339 19.97 -13.18 8.13
C ASP A 339 20.91 -14.03 8.98
N PRO A 340 20.52 -14.50 10.18
CA PRO A 340 21.40 -15.29 11.04
C PRO A 340 21.85 -16.62 10.39
N VAL A 341 21.20 -17.05 9.32
CA VAL A 341 21.57 -18.26 8.57
C VAL A 341 22.80 -18.02 7.69
N LYS A 342 23.02 -16.80 7.17
CA LYS A 342 24.22 -16.50 6.36
C LYS A 342 25.49 -16.37 7.18
N GLN A 343 25.41 -15.93 8.44
CA GLN A 343 26.58 -15.90 9.33
C GLN A 343 27.04 -17.30 9.74
N ARG A 344 26.12 -18.27 9.88
CA ARG A 344 26.50 -19.67 10.22
C ARG A 344 27.13 -20.44 9.07
N THR A 345 26.92 -20.00 7.82
CA THR A 345 27.53 -20.66 6.64
C THR A 345 28.87 -20.04 6.22
N GLY A 346 29.19 -18.81 6.66
CA GLY A 346 30.46 -18.12 6.37
C GLY A 346 31.62 -18.68 7.17
N ASP A 347 31.38 -19.10 8.40
CA ASP A 347 32.47 -19.57 9.30
C ASP A 347 32.61 -21.10 9.35
N ALA A 348 31.73 -21.87 8.71
CA ALA A 348 31.70 -23.34 8.78
C ALA A 348 32.25 -24.04 7.52
N PHE A 349 32.60 -23.33 6.46
CA PHE A 349 33.12 -23.91 5.22
C PHE A 349 34.51 -23.44 4.81
N GLY A 350 35.31 -23.08 5.77
CA GLY A 350 36.73 -22.80 5.59
C GLY A 350 37.58 -23.92 6.19
N GLU A 351 37.40 -25.20 5.76
CA GLU A 351 38.42 -26.23 5.77
C GLU A 351 37.79 -27.58 5.43
N ASP A 352 38.41 -28.27 4.45
CA ASP A 352 38.15 -29.68 4.07
C ASP A 352 36.85 -30.09 3.36
N LEU A 353 36.75 -29.74 2.10
CA LEU A 353 36.15 -30.65 1.10
C LEU A 353 37.04 -30.68 -0.16
N ARG A 354 38.16 -31.40 -0.07
CA ARG A 354 38.73 -32.09 -1.25
C ARG A 354 37.72 -33.20 -1.58
N LEU A 355 36.84 -32.93 -2.51
CA LEU A 355 35.98 -33.94 -3.13
C LEU A 355 36.89 -34.91 -3.86
N ASP A 356 36.96 -36.15 -3.34
CA ASP A 356 37.55 -37.29 -3.96
C ASP A 356 36.87 -37.56 -5.32
N ALA A 357 37.64 -37.39 -6.41
CA ALA A 357 37.15 -37.46 -7.79
C ALA A 357 36.88 -38.93 -8.27
N ASP A 358 36.73 -39.87 -7.34
CA ASP A 358 36.59 -41.30 -7.68
C ASP A 358 35.16 -41.88 -7.65
N TRP A 359 34.13 -41.05 -7.54
CA TRP A 359 32.73 -41.54 -7.51
C TRP A 359 32.11 -41.80 -8.89
N CYS A 360 32.77 -41.47 -9.99
CA CYS A 360 32.29 -41.67 -11.36
C CYS A 360 32.79 -42.93 -12.09
N ARG A 361 33.44 -43.88 -11.41
CA ARG A 361 33.91 -45.14 -12.03
C ARG A 361 33.45 -46.34 -11.24
N ARG A 362 32.21 -46.76 -11.44
CA ARG A 362 31.83 -48.19 -11.24
C ARG A 362 31.20 -48.72 -12.53
N PRO A 363 31.75 -49.87 -13.08
CA PRO A 363 31.21 -50.52 -14.26
C PRO A 363 29.93 -51.25 -13.91
N HIS A 364 29.02 -51.29 -14.87
CA HIS A 364 27.86 -52.18 -14.88
C HIS A 364 28.33 -53.62 -14.69
N LEU A 365 27.72 -54.33 -13.76
CA LEU A 365 27.69 -55.80 -13.72
C LEU A 365 26.23 -56.23 -13.83
N GLU A 366 26.02 -57.19 -14.70
CA GLU A 366 24.92 -57.97 -15.23
C GLU A 366 23.68 -58.15 -14.35
#